data_d9765e33c75de72b8906debaec9418c1
#
_entry.id   d9765e33c75de72b8906debaec9418c1
#
_cell.length_a   1.000
_cell.length_b   1.000
_cell.length_c   1.000
_cell.angle_alpha   90.00
_cell.angle_beta   90.00
_cell.angle_gamma   90.00
#
_symmetry.space_group_name_H-M   'P 1'
#
loop_
_entity.id
_entity.type
_entity.pdbx_description
1 polymer ?
#
loop_
_entity_poly.entity_id
_entity_poly.type
_entity_poly.pdbx_seq_one_letter_code
_entity_poly.pdbx_strand_id
1 'polypeptide(L)'
;MKTKRLYCFLFTLGLIFNVACNQLSKEEQEFDALMQKVIDVHDEVMPKMGTMSSLIKDLEPKIDTTATGKSYATAQKDLKDSYDFMMDWMGDFSNKFPHGEENTTKDIEKFTAKMKMLQEEELEVKKLRDQINSSINNAKKLLEKS
;
A
#
# COMPACT_ATOMS: atom_id res chain seq x y z
N MET A 1 12.18 -41.31 60.49
CA MET A 1 12.49 -41.23 59.04
C MET A 1 11.23 -41.07 58.20
N LYS A 2 10.32 -40.10 58.49
CA LYS A 2 9.05 -39.93 57.72
C LYS A 2 8.74 -38.50 57.34
N THR A 3 9.62 -37.54 57.57
CA THR A 3 9.38 -36.11 57.31
C THR A 3 10.12 -35.51 56.12
N LYS A 4 10.98 -36.27 55.44
CA LYS A 4 11.76 -35.78 54.27
C LYS A 4 11.11 -36.02 52.91
N ARG A 5 9.98 -36.73 52.86
CA ARG A 5 9.26 -36.99 51.57
C ARG A 5 8.16 -36.00 51.25
N LEU A 6 7.83 -35.10 52.18
CA LEU A 6 6.70 -34.16 51.97
C LEU A 6 7.13 -32.83 51.34
N TYR A 7 8.42 -32.50 51.33
CA TYR A 7 8.91 -31.22 50.76
C TYR A 7 9.24 -31.28 49.28
N CYS A 8 9.31 -32.48 48.68
CA CYS A 8 9.56 -32.61 47.23
C CYS A 8 8.31 -32.42 46.36
N PHE A 9 7.08 -32.45 46.92
CA PHE A 9 5.86 -32.37 46.15
C PHE A 9 5.28 -30.96 46.06
N LEU A 10 5.84 -29.98 46.77
CA LEU A 10 5.36 -28.59 46.80
C LEU A 10 6.15 -27.62 45.92
N PHE A 11 7.19 -28.12 45.22
CA PHE A 11 8.06 -27.25 44.40
C PHE A 11 7.84 -27.36 42.87
N THR A 12 6.88 -28.18 42.43
CA THR A 12 6.59 -28.37 41.00
C THR A 12 5.33 -27.64 40.52
N LEU A 13 4.72 -26.77 41.34
CA LEU A 13 3.49 -26.08 41.00
C LEU A 13 3.69 -24.55 40.85
N GLY A 14 4.75 -24.11 40.19
CA GLY A 14 5.11 -22.71 40.20
C GLY A 14 5.64 -22.13 38.88
N LEU A 15 5.43 -22.78 37.74
CA LEU A 15 5.88 -22.22 36.45
C LEU A 15 4.84 -22.41 35.36
N ILE A 16 3.61 -21.92 35.64
CA ILE A 16 2.73 -21.53 34.53
C ILE A 16 3.28 -20.19 34.06
N PHE A 17 4.25 -20.19 33.14
CA PHE A 17 4.57 -19.05 32.33
C PHE A 17 3.29 -18.66 31.60
N ASN A 18 2.60 -17.65 32.12
CA ASN A 18 1.67 -16.87 31.30
C ASN A 18 2.49 -16.23 30.18
N VAL A 19 2.69 -16.95 29.09
CA VAL A 19 2.97 -16.35 27.80
C VAL A 19 1.65 -15.69 27.42
N ALA A 20 1.40 -14.49 27.96
CA ALA A 20 0.45 -13.56 27.39
C ALA A 20 1.03 -13.17 26.03
N CYS A 21 0.82 -14.02 25.01
CA CYS A 21 0.91 -13.59 23.65
C CYS A 21 -0.03 -12.38 23.56
N ASN A 22 0.52 -11.21 23.31
CA ASN A 22 -0.24 -10.00 22.99
C ASN A 22 -0.85 -10.27 21.61
N GLN A 23 -1.93 -11.04 21.60
CA GLN A 23 -2.63 -11.41 20.36
C GLN A 23 -3.42 -10.17 19.95
N LEU A 24 -3.15 -9.67 18.73
CA LEU A 24 -3.89 -8.57 18.15
C LEU A 24 -5.38 -8.84 18.24
N SER A 25 -6.18 -7.80 18.51
CA SER A 25 -7.63 -7.91 18.42
C SER A 25 -8.05 -8.26 17.00
N LYS A 26 -9.27 -8.70 16.80
CA LYS A 26 -9.79 -9.02 15.47
C LYS A 26 -9.78 -7.78 14.58
N GLU A 27 -10.12 -6.64 15.13
CA GLU A 27 -10.13 -5.35 14.45
C GLU A 27 -8.72 -4.90 14.02
N GLU A 28 -7.72 -5.11 14.89
CA GLU A 28 -6.31 -4.83 14.56
C GLU A 28 -5.81 -5.74 13.44
N GLN A 29 -6.18 -7.02 13.44
CA GLN A 29 -5.87 -7.95 12.36
C GLN A 29 -6.54 -7.54 11.03
N GLU A 30 -7.78 -7.06 11.06
CA GLU A 30 -8.49 -6.55 9.89
C GLU A 30 -7.82 -5.27 9.34
N PHE A 31 -7.34 -4.39 10.23
CA PHE A 31 -6.57 -3.21 9.83
C PHE A 31 -5.27 -3.59 9.14
N ASP A 32 -4.49 -4.50 9.72
CA ASP A 32 -3.22 -4.96 9.17
C ASP A 32 -3.43 -5.65 7.81
N ALA A 33 -4.47 -6.47 7.70
CA ALA A 33 -4.82 -7.12 6.44
C ALA A 33 -5.23 -6.12 5.34
N LEU A 34 -5.92 -5.04 5.70
CA LEU A 34 -6.28 -3.97 4.77
C LEU A 34 -5.05 -3.14 4.39
N MET A 35 -4.19 -2.82 5.35
CA MET A 35 -2.92 -2.14 5.11
C MET A 35 -2.07 -2.92 4.11
N GLN A 36 -1.95 -4.23 4.31
CA GLN A 36 -1.20 -5.09 3.38
C GLN A 36 -1.79 -5.04 1.96
N LYS A 37 -3.12 -5.05 1.80
CA LYS A 37 -3.75 -4.92 0.48
C LYS A 37 -3.42 -3.59 -0.21
N VAL A 38 -3.39 -2.48 0.54
CA VAL A 38 -3.01 -1.18 0.00
C VAL A 38 -1.56 -1.20 -0.50
N ILE A 39 -0.65 -1.75 0.32
CA ILE A 39 0.77 -1.89 -0.02
C ILE A 39 0.95 -2.83 -1.23
N ASP A 40 0.25 -3.96 -1.27
CA ASP A 40 0.33 -4.92 -2.40
C ASP A 40 -0.05 -4.26 -3.74
N VAL A 41 -1.09 -3.41 -3.76
CA VAL A 41 -1.48 -2.66 -4.97
C VAL A 41 -0.43 -1.62 -5.36
N HIS A 42 0.15 -0.90 -4.40
CA HIS A 42 1.27 0.01 -4.65
C HIS A 42 2.46 -0.75 -5.25
N ASP A 43 2.85 -1.86 -4.65
CA ASP A 43 4.00 -2.67 -5.07
C ASP A 43 3.79 -3.32 -6.46
N GLU A 44 2.54 -3.58 -6.87
CA GLU A 44 2.20 -4.01 -8.23
C GLU A 44 2.58 -2.95 -9.27
N VAL A 45 2.38 -1.66 -8.97
CA VAL A 45 2.53 -0.60 -9.96
C VAL A 45 3.83 0.19 -9.83
N MET A 46 4.49 0.17 -8.69
CA MET A 46 5.74 0.88 -8.46
C MET A 46 6.84 0.54 -9.51
N PRO A 47 7.05 -0.73 -9.93
CA PRO A 47 8.00 -1.06 -10.98
C PRO A 47 7.67 -0.44 -12.35
N LYS A 48 6.40 -0.04 -12.58
CA LYS A 48 5.94 0.54 -13.85
C LYS A 48 6.33 2.01 -14.02
N MET A 49 6.80 2.68 -12.93
CA MET A 49 7.25 4.08 -12.98
C MET A 49 8.39 4.29 -14.00
N GLY A 50 9.34 3.33 -14.06
CA GLY A 50 10.40 3.35 -15.07
C GLY A 50 9.86 3.23 -16.50
N THR A 51 8.84 2.38 -16.71
CA THR A 51 8.18 2.24 -18.01
C THR A 51 7.47 3.52 -18.42
N MET A 52 6.77 4.19 -17.51
CA MET A 52 6.12 5.48 -17.78
C MET A 52 7.14 6.53 -18.19
N SER A 53 8.26 6.64 -17.45
CA SER A 53 9.34 7.58 -17.77
C SER A 53 9.93 7.33 -19.16
N SER A 54 10.09 6.08 -19.58
CA SER A 54 10.57 5.74 -20.92
C SER A 54 9.55 6.13 -22.01
N LEU A 55 8.27 5.77 -21.82
CA LEU A 55 7.22 6.10 -22.78
C LEU A 55 6.99 7.62 -22.94
N ILE A 56 7.14 8.40 -21.87
CA ILE A 56 7.08 9.87 -21.93
C ILE A 56 8.18 10.39 -22.87
N LYS A 57 9.40 9.86 -22.80
CA LYS A 57 10.52 10.24 -23.69
C LYS A 57 10.30 9.77 -25.12
N ASP A 58 9.77 8.56 -25.32
CA ASP A 58 9.53 8.00 -26.66
C ASP A 58 8.41 8.73 -27.43
N LEU A 59 7.44 9.28 -26.72
CA LEU A 59 6.35 10.07 -27.30
C LEU A 59 6.78 11.50 -27.68
N GLU A 60 7.72 12.09 -26.95
CA GLU A 60 8.09 13.50 -27.10
C GLU A 60 8.45 13.91 -28.54
N PRO A 61 9.33 13.19 -29.30
CA PRO A 61 9.68 13.56 -30.66
C PRO A 61 8.55 13.36 -31.69
N LYS A 62 7.45 12.73 -31.31
CA LYS A 62 6.28 12.45 -32.16
C LYS A 62 5.16 13.48 -32.00
N ILE A 63 5.31 14.40 -31.04
CA ILE A 63 4.32 15.44 -30.76
C ILE A 63 4.49 16.57 -31.78
N ASP A 64 3.39 16.84 -32.53
CA ASP A 64 3.27 17.93 -33.47
C ASP A 64 1.82 18.47 -33.53
N THR A 65 1.53 19.36 -34.52
CA THR A 65 0.24 19.99 -34.68
C THR A 65 -0.81 19.13 -35.42
N THR A 66 -0.38 17.96 -35.93
CA THR A 66 -1.28 17.02 -36.62
C THR A 66 -2.24 16.34 -35.65
N ALA A 67 -3.30 15.71 -36.14
CA ALA A 67 -4.24 14.96 -35.31
C ALA A 67 -3.52 13.81 -34.57
N THR A 68 -2.58 13.13 -35.25
CA THR A 68 -1.77 12.05 -34.65
C THR A 68 -0.81 12.60 -33.61
N GLY A 69 -0.08 13.70 -33.90
CA GLY A 69 0.80 14.36 -32.95
C GLY A 69 0.11 14.83 -31.68
N LYS A 70 -1.12 15.34 -31.80
CA LYS A 70 -1.97 15.68 -30.65
C LYS A 70 -2.36 14.45 -29.82
N SER A 71 -2.56 13.30 -30.47
CA SER A 71 -2.82 12.04 -29.74
C SER A 71 -1.60 11.60 -28.91
N TYR A 72 -0.38 11.77 -29.43
CA TYR A 72 0.85 11.53 -28.67
C TYR A 72 1.00 12.52 -27.51
N ALA A 73 0.67 13.79 -27.69
CA ALA A 73 0.68 14.79 -26.62
C ALA A 73 -0.29 14.42 -25.49
N THR A 74 -1.50 13.96 -25.84
CA THR A 74 -2.48 13.51 -24.85
C THR A 74 -1.98 12.29 -24.08
N ALA A 75 -1.45 11.27 -24.77
CA ALA A 75 -0.92 10.08 -24.11
C ALA A 75 0.29 10.40 -23.22
N GLN A 76 1.15 11.32 -23.63
CA GLN A 76 2.26 11.79 -22.79
C GLN A 76 1.75 12.50 -21.53
N LYS A 77 0.72 13.34 -21.67
CA LYS A 77 0.09 14.01 -20.53
C LYS A 77 -0.52 12.99 -19.56
N ASP A 78 -1.26 12.00 -20.05
CA ASP A 78 -1.88 10.96 -19.22
C ASP A 78 -0.83 10.17 -18.42
N LEU A 79 0.34 9.89 -19.00
CA LEU A 79 1.46 9.25 -18.31
C LEU A 79 2.05 10.16 -17.23
N LYS A 80 2.23 11.46 -17.51
CA LYS A 80 2.71 12.44 -16.52
C LYS A 80 1.74 12.59 -15.37
N ASP A 81 0.46 12.75 -15.66
CA ASP A 81 -0.60 12.85 -14.64
C ASP A 81 -0.65 11.58 -13.76
N SER A 82 -0.40 10.40 -14.34
CA SER A 82 -0.35 9.14 -13.59
C SER A 82 0.91 9.04 -12.72
N TYR A 83 2.03 9.57 -13.20
CA TYR A 83 3.28 9.64 -12.45
C TYR A 83 3.14 10.57 -11.24
N ASP A 84 2.62 11.76 -11.46
CA ASP A 84 2.40 12.76 -10.43
C ASP A 84 1.40 12.24 -9.37
N PHE A 85 0.32 11.59 -9.80
CA PHE A 85 -0.65 10.97 -8.89
C PHE A 85 0.02 9.92 -7.97
N MET A 86 0.94 9.10 -8.49
CA MET A 86 1.70 8.15 -7.65
C MET A 86 2.53 8.87 -6.61
N MET A 87 3.25 9.93 -7.01
CA MET A 87 4.14 10.68 -6.10
C MET A 87 3.34 11.39 -5.01
N ASP A 88 2.21 12.01 -5.37
CA ASP A 88 1.32 12.69 -4.44
C ASP A 88 0.69 11.70 -3.46
N TRP A 89 0.18 10.57 -4.00
CA TRP A 89 -0.43 9.52 -3.17
C TRP A 89 0.57 8.94 -2.15
N MET A 90 1.81 8.66 -2.54
CA MET A 90 2.84 8.16 -1.61
C MET A 90 3.13 9.17 -0.49
N GLY A 91 3.20 10.46 -0.83
CA GLY A 91 3.39 11.52 0.15
C GLY A 91 2.24 11.61 1.14
N ASP A 92 1.02 11.62 0.64
CA ASP A 92 -0.20 11.69 1.46
C ASP A 92 -0.39 10.45 2.33
N PHE A 93 -0.17 9.25 1.76
CA PHE A 93 -0.25 7.98 2.48
C PHE A 93 0.76 7.94 3.64
N SER A 94 2.01 8.33 3.39
CA SER A 94 3.08 8.39 4.39
C SER A 94 2.76 9.35 5.54
N ASN A 95 2.07 10.47 5.25
CA ASN A 95 1.62 11.42 6.26
C ASN A 95 0.44 10.88 7.10
N LYS A 96 -0.49 10.14 6.48
CA LYS A 96 -1.66 9.54 7.15
C LYS A 96 -1.29 8.32 8.00
N PHE A 97 -0.28 7.56 7.55
CA PHE A 97 0.19 6.32 8.18
C PHE A 97 1.72 6.35 8.38
N PRO A 98 2.22 7.18 9.32
CA PRO A 98 3.64 7.31 9.56
C PRO A 98 4.23 5.99 10.09
N HIS A 99 5.43 5.66 9.61
CA HIS A 99 6.13 4.45 10.01
C HIS A 99 6.38 4.41 11.53
N GLY A 100 6.09 3.27 12.15
CA GLY A 100 6.30 3.05 13.59
C GLY A 100 5.16 3.55 14.48
N GLU A 101 4.07 4.06 13.93
CA GLU A 101 2.89 4.37 14.73
C GLU A 101 2.11 3.09 15.05
N GLU A 102 1.82 2.84 16.34
CA GLU A 102 1.01 1.70 16.77
C GLU A 102 -0.46 1.92 16.42
N ASN A 103 -1.05 1.01 15.66
CA ASN A 103 -2.47 1.00 15.34
C ASN A 103 -3.18 0.02 16.29
N THR A 104 -3.54 0.51 17.47
CA THR A 104 -4.15 -0.30 18.52
C THR A 104 -5.57 0.14 18.83
N THR A 105 -6.40 -0.79 19.29
CA THR A 105 -7.79 -0.53 19.73
C THR A 105 -7.88 0.13 21.11
N LYS A 106 -6.76 0.54 21.73
CA LYS A 106 -6.75 1.24 23.03
C LYS A 106 -7.54 2.55 23.01
N ASP A 107 -7.52 3.25 21.86
CA ASP A 107 -8.36 4.41 21.57
C ASP A 107 -9.28 4.05 20.40
N ILE A 108 -10.47 3.65 20.71
CA ILE A 108 -11.45 3.12 19.74
C ILE A 108 -11.88 4.19 18.71
N GLU A 109 -12.02 5.44 19.13
CA GLU A 109 -12.41 6.54 18.24
C GLU A 109 -11.31 6.82 17.22
N LYS A 110 -10.06 6.95 17.69
CA LYS A 110 -8.89 7.16 16.84
C LYS A 110 -8.68 5.98 15.89
N PHE A 111 -8.80 4.74 16.39
CA PHE A 111 -8.66 3.53 15.58
C PHE A 111 -9.73 3.46 14.47
N THR A 112 -10.99 3.75 14.80
CA THR A 112 -12.09 3.76 13.82
C THR A 112 -11.87 4.81 12.74
N ALA A 113 -11.39 6.01 13.11
CA ALA A 113 -11.04 7.04 12.14
C ALA A 113 -9.92 6.60 11.20
N LYS A 114 -8.86 5.95 11.74
CA LYS A 114 -7.77 5.41 10.93
C LYS A 114 -8.22 4.28 9.99
N MET A 115 -9.08 3.37 10.46
CA MET A 115 -9.65 2.31 9.63
C MET A 115 -10.43 2.90 8.45
N LYS A 116 -11.22 3.95 8.69
CA LYS A 116 -11.95 4.64 7.63
C LYS A 116 -11.00 5.29 6.61
N MET A 117 -9.98 6.00 7.08
CA MET A 117 -8.95 6.57 6.19
C MET A 117 -8.28 5.49 5.35
N LEU A 118 -7.94 4.34 5.95
CA LEU A 118 -7.31 3.24 5.23
C LEU A 118 -8.22 2.61 4.17
N GLN A 119 -9.52 2.55 4.41
CA GLN A 119 -10.51 2.13 3.40
C GLN A 119 -10.59 3.11 2.22
N GLU A 120 -10.46 4.41 2.49
CA GLU A 120 -10.38 5.44 1.45
C GLU A 120 -9.10 5.27 0.62
N GLU A 121 -7.96 5.01 1.27
CA GLU A 121 -6.69 4.73 0.59
C GLU A 121 -6.73 3.48 -0.29
N GLU A 122 -7.43 2.42 0.15
CA GLU A 122 -7.61 1.22 -0.71
C GLU A 122 -8.31 1.58 -2.04
N LEU A 123 -9.30 2.46 -2.00
CA LEU A 123 -9.99 2.92 -3.21
C LEU A 123 -9.08 3.79 -4.08
N GLU A 124 -8.34 4.72 -3.47
CA GLU A 124 -7.43 5.63 -4.19
C GLU A 124 -6.28 4.88 -4.85
N VAL A 125 -5.63 3.94 -4.16
CA VAL A 125 -4.53 3.16 -4.75
C VAL A 125 -4.99 2.25 -5.88
N LYS A 126 -6.21 1.71 -5.81
CA LYS A 126 -6.80 0.95 -6.93
C LYS A 126 -7.07 1.85 -8.15
N LYS A 127 -7.60 3.04 -7.94
CA LYS A 127 -7.79 4.03 -9.00
C LYS A 127 -6.46 4.43 -9.64
N LEU A 128 -5.44 4.68 -8.81
CA LEU A 128 -4.09 4.96 -9.25
C LEU A 128 -3.53 3.82 -10.12
N ARG A 129 -3.63 2.56 -9.67
CA ARG A 129 -3.23 1.38 -10.44
C ARG A 129 -3.90 1.34 -11.81
N ASP A 130 -5.21 1.53 -11.84
CA ASP A 130 -5.99 1.44 -13.08
C ASP A 130 -5.64 2.58 -14.04
N GLN A 131 -5.37 3.78 -13.52
CA GLN A 131 -4.90 4.93 -14.31
C GLN A 131 -3.50 4.66 -14.90
N ILE A 132 -2.55 4.18 -14.11
CA ILE A 132 -1.19 3.82 -14.56
C ILE A 132 -1.26 2.75 -15.67
N ASN A 133 -2.02 1.68 -15.45
CA ASN A 133 -2.15 0.62 -16.44
C ASN A 133 -2.79 1.11 -17.74
N SER A 134 -3.80 1.95 -17.64
CA SER A 134 -4.50 2.53 -18.80
C SER A 134 -3.58 3.46 -19.60
N SER A 135 -2.88 4.39 -18.95
CA SER A 135 -1.97 5.33 -19.60
C SER A 135 -0.81 4.62 -20.32
N ILE A 136 -0.19 3.62 -19.67
CA ILE A 136 0.85 2.79 -20.28
C ILE A 136 0.33 2.04 -21.51
N ASN A 137 -0.83 1.39 -21.38
CA ASN A 137 -1.40 0.63 -22.50
C ASN A 137 -1.77 1.53 -23.69
N ASN A 138 -2.33 2.72 -23.42
CA ASN A 138 -2.66 3.69 -24.46
C ASN A 138 -1.39 4.17 -25.19
N ALA A 139 -0.36 4.57 -24.46
CA ALA A 139 0.90 5.02 -25.02
C ALA A 139 1.56 3.95 -25.91
N LYS A 140 1.64 2.70 -25.42
CA LYS A 140 2.17 1.57 -26.19
C LYS A 140 1.42 1.35 -27.51
N LYS A 141 0.08 1.31 -27.46
CA LYS A 141 -0.76 1.13 -28.65
C LYS A 141 -0.58 2.23 -29.70
N LEU A 142 -0.32 3.47 -29.27
CA LEU A 142 -0.04 4.56 -30.17
C LEU A 142 1.34 4.43 -30.83
N LEU A 143 2.35 4.03 -30.06
CA LEU A 143 3.71 3.82 -30.57
C LEU A 143 3.82 2.62 -31.53
N GLU A 144 3.03 1.56 -31.32
CA GLU A 144 2.99 0.39 -32.22
C GLU A 144 2.37 0.69 -33.61
N LYS A 145 1.56 1.74 -33.71
CA LYS A 145 0.88 2.16 -34.97
C LYS A 145 1.67 3.17 -35.78
N SER A 146 2.83 3.59 -35.28
CA SER A 146 3.73 4.60 -35.88
C SER A 146 4.96 3.95 -36.61
#